data_c83fed4f531a5e8c504e7083e95c38c2
#
_entry.id   c83fed4f531a5e8c504e7083e95c38c2
#
_cell.length_a   1.000
_cell.length_b   1.000
_cell.length_c   1.000
_cell.angle_alpha   90.00
_cell.angle_beta   90.00
_cell.angle_gamma   90.00
#
_symmetry.space_group_name_H-M   'P 1'
#
loop_
_entity.id
_entity.type
_entity.pdbx_description
1 polymer ?
#
loop_
_entity_poly.entity_id
_entity_poly.type
_entity_poly.pdbx_seq_one_letter_code
_entity_poly.pdbx_strand_id
1 'polypeptide(L)'
;QKIFTTHGTHATVFLVYVRYGPGTGNIGSVLIERGQEGFTFGKPIRFLSGEEWNPLFFDNVYVPKDKVLLGPGGFKKQMAGFNVERIGNTARSLALGRYAFNAAVEHAKTRRQFGKALCEFQGLQWKFAEMKLKLDAAQLLLYRAATNADAGLPSPEETAIAKVACNRAGFECANEAIQIMGGAGYSQDSLVEYCLRRTRGWMIAGGAIEVLLNRIAEGVFDMRFPQGPAKS
;
A
#
# COMPACT_ATOMS: atom_id res chain seq x y z
N GLN A 1 -6.60 -21.80 -1.85
CA GLN A 1 -7.31 -20.57 -2.24
C GLN A 1 -6.46 -19.33 -1.97
N LYS A 2 -6.80 -18.21 -2.64
CA LYS A 2 -6.33 -16.86 -2.35
C LYS A 2 -7.54 -15.97 -2.16
N ILE A 3 -7.42 -14.97 -1.28
CA ILE A 3 -8.48 -14.01 -1.00
C ILE A 3 -7.92 -12.61 -1.27
N PHE A 4 -8.78 -11.65 -1.58
CA PHE A 4 -8.40 -10.26 -1.81
C PHE A 4 -7.44 -10.04 -3.00
N THR A 5 -7.69 -10.78 -4.10
CA THR A 5 -6.88 -10.62 -5.31
C THR A 5 -7.36 -9.42 -6.12
N THR A 6 -6.54 -8.37 -6.16
CA THR A 6 -6.80 -7.17 -6.95
C THR A 6 -6.90 -7.52 -8.44
N HIS A 7 -7.84 -6.90 -9.15
CA HIS A 7 -8.09 -7.12 -10.59
C HIS A 7 -8.43 -8.56 -10.98
N GLY A 8 -8.80 -9.43 -10.02
CA GLY A 8 -9.18 -10.80 -10.30
C GLY A 8 -10.29 -10.93 -11.35
N THR A 9 -11.18 -9.92 -11.47
CA THR A 9 -12.25 -9.87 -12.47
C THR A 9 -11.72 -9.74 -13.92
N HIS A 10 -10.60 -9.05 -14.11
CA HIS A 10 -10.10 -8.65 -15.44
C HIS A 10 -8.76 -9.29 -15.82
N ALA A 11 -7.94 -9.68 -14.84
CA ALA A 11 -6.63 -10.26 -15.10
C ALA A 11 -6.74 -11.57 -15.90
N THR A 12 -5.87 -11.75 -16.86
CA THR A 12 -5.76 -12.97 -17.68
C THR A 12 -4.69 -13.92 -17.19
N VAL A 13 -3.66 -13.38 -16.50
CA VAL A 13 -2.55 -14.14 -15.91
C VAL A 13 -2.38 -13.75 -14.45
N PHE A 14 -2.11 -14.73 -13.61
CA PHE A 14 -1.98 -14.59 -12.16
C PHE A 14 -0.62 -15.09 -11.69
N LEU A 15 0.14 -14.23 -11.02
CA LEU A 15 1.30 -14.64 -10.24
C LEU A 15 0.81 -15.19 -8.90
N VAL A 16 0.94 -16.47 -8.68
CA VAL A 16 0.44 -17.14 -7.49
C VAL A 16 1.59 -17.67 -6.63
N TYR A 17 1.64 -17.21 -5.37
CA TYR A 17 2.58 -17.79 -4.40
C TYR A 17 2.07 -19.14 -3.94
N VAL A 18 2.91 -20.16 -4.07
CA VAL A 18 2.60 -21.54 -3.74
C VAL A 18 3.58 -22.10 -2.72
N ARG A 19 3.14 -23.12 -2.01
CA ARG A 19 3.95 -23.82 -1.03
C ARG A 19 4.26 -25.21 -1.55
N TYR A 20 5.54 -25.54 -1.69
CA TYR A 20 6.02 -26.85 -2.10
C TYR A 20 6.24 -27.84 -0.94
N GLY A 21 6.24 -27.36 0.30
CA GLY A 21 6.46 -28.17 1.49
C GLY A 21 6.34 -27.32 2.76
N PRO A 22 6.56 -27.89 3.96
CA PRO A 22 6.49 -27.15 5.21
C PRO A 22 7.58 -26.08 5.32
N GLY A 23 7.28 -25.01 6.06
CA GLY A 23 8.19 -23.89 6.30
C GLY A 23 8.20 -22.83 5.18
N THR A 24 8.72 -21.65 5.50
CA THR A 24 8.80 -20.51 4.58
C THR A 24 9.83 -20.70 3.47
N GLY A 25 10.87 -21.50 3.71
CA GLY A 25 11.88 -21.86 2.71
C GLY A 25 11.30 -22.63 1.51
N ASN A 26 10.12 -23.24 1.64
CA ASN A 26 9.45 -23.98 0.59
C ASN A 26 8.35 -23.17 -0.11
N ILE A 27 8.39 -21.85 -0.05
CA ILE A 27 7.50 -20.99 -0.81
C ILE A 27 8.20 -20.54 -2.10
N GLY A 28 7.46 -20.61 -3.19
CA GLY A 28 7.85 -20.09 -4.48
C GLY A 28 6.65 -19.48 -5.21
N SER A 29 6.71 -19.37 -6.52
CA SER A 29 5.65 -18.76 -7.31
C SER A 29 5.50 -19.40 -8.68
N VAL A 30 4.27 -19.38 -9.17
CA VAL A 30 3.86 -19.93 -10.47
C VAL A 30 2.99 -18.92 -11.22
N LEU A 31 2.93 -19.04 -12.53
CA LEU A 31 1.95 -18.34 -13.37
C LEU A 31 0.78 -19.27 -13.65
N ILE A 32 -0.44 -18.75 -13.47
CA ILE A 32 -1.70 -19.44 -13.78
C ILE A 32 -2.51 -18.55 -14.70
N GLU A 33 -3.03 -19.10 -15.79
CA GLU A 33 -3.81 -18.40 -16.78
C GLU A 33 -5.32 -18.53 -16.48
N ARG A 34 -6.07 -17.49 -16.81
CA ARG A 34 -7.53 -17.53 -16.73
C ARG A 34 -8.09 -18.60 -17.67
N GLY A 35 -9.04 -19.38 -17.19
CA GLY A 35 -9.66 -20.46 -17.94
C GLY A 35 -8.92 -21.81 -17.84
N GLN A 36 -7.80 -21.85 -17.11
CA GLN A 36 -7.09 -23.11 -16.86
C GLN A 36 -7.97 -24.04 -16.01
N GLU A 37 -7.98 -25.33 -16.32
CA GLU A 37 -8.76 -26.34 -15.63
C GLU A 37 -8.44 -26.35 -14.12
N GLY A 38 -9.47 -26.46 -13.28
CA GLY A 38 -9.34 -26.41 -11.83
C GLY A 38 -9.15 -25.01 -11.24
N PHE A 39 -9.01 -23.94 -12.06
CA PHE A 39 -8.89 -22.57 -11.59
C PHE A 39 -10.23 -21.81 -11.70
N THR A 40 -10.79 -21.44 -10.56
CA THR A 40 -12.11 -20.78 -10.48
C THR A 40 -12.08 -19.52 -9.62
N PHE A 41 -13.11 -18.69 -9.79
CA PHE A 41 -13.23 -17.38 -9.14
C PHE A 41 -14.47 -17.36 -8.23
N GLY A 42 -14.30 -16.79 -7.05
CA GLY A 42 -15.44 -16.47 -6.20
C GLY A 42 -16.11 -15.15 -6.61
N LYS A 43 -17.24 -14.85 -5.97
CA LYS A 43 -17.96 -13.60 -6.17
C LYS A 43 -17.05 -12.40 -5.86
N PRO A 44 -17.02 -11.37 -6.71
CA PRO A 44 -16.28 -10.13 -6.41
C PRO A 44 -16.75 -9.49 -5.11
N ILE A 45 -15.78 -9.01 -4.32
CA ILE A 45 -16.03 -8.27 -3.08
C ILE A 45 -15.66 -6.81 -3.34
N ARG A 46 -16.60 -5.90 -3.11
CA ARG A 46 -16.38 -4.46 -3.24
C ARG A 46 -15.78 -3.89 -1.97
N PHE A 47 -14.72 -3.09 -2.10
CA PHE A 47 -13.98 -2.50 -1.01
C PHE A 47 -14.26 -1.01 -0.83
N LEU A 48 -13.85 -0.45 0.31
CA LEU A 48 -14.03 0.96 0.65
C LEU A 48 -13.50 1.90 -0.45
N SER A 49 -12.40 1.55 -1.10
CA SER A 49 -11.80 2.30 -2.20
C SER A 49 -12.59 2.26 -3.51
N GLY A 50 -13.68 1.48 -3.57
CA GLY A 50 -14.47 1.25 -4.79
C GLY A 50 -13.93 0.14 -5.69
N GLU A 51 -12.76 -0.42 -5.39
CA GLU A 51 -12.21 -1.56 -6.13
C GLU A 51 -12.95 -2.85 -5.84
N GLU A 52 -12.88 -3.78 -6.79
CA GLU A 52 -13.36 -5.15 -6.64
C GLU A 52 -12.19 -6.11 -6.60
N TRP A 53 -12.17 -6.99 -5.62
CA TRP A 53 -11.21 -8.07 -5.48
C TRP A 53 -11.94 -9.40 -5.45
N ASN A 54 -11.27 -10.44 -5.97
CA ASN A 54 -11.88 -11.77 -6.06
C ASN A 54 -11.17 -12.77 -5.16
N PRO A 55 -11.92 -13.67 -4.53
CA PRO A 55 -11.38 -14.95 -4.08
C PRO A 55 -11.00 -15.80 -5.30
N LEU A 56 -9.86 -16.48 -5.21
CA LEU A 56 -9.39 -17.44 -6.20
C LEU A 56 -9.33 -18.83 -5.58
N PHE A 57 -9.80 -19.82 -6.31
CA PHE A 57 -9.80 -21.21 -5.89
C PHE A 57 -8.99 -22.06 -6.88
N PHE A 58 -8.24 -23.02 -6.35
CA PHE A 58 -7.38 -23.90 -7.11
C PHE A 58 -7.70 -25.32 -6.66
N ASP A 59 -8.12 -26.15 -7.59
CA ASP A 59 -8.40 -27.56 -7.39
C ASP A 59 -7.70 -28.37 -8.48
N ASN A 60 -6.63 -29.09 -8.11
CA ASN A 60 -5.81 -29.89 -9.00
C ASN A 60 -5.33 -29.16 -10.27
N VAL A 61 -5.07 -27.84 -10.17
CA VAL A 61 -4.57 -27.05 -11.31
C VAL A 61 -3.18 -27.54 -11.71
N TYR A 62 -3.05 -28.07 -12.92
CA TYR A 62 -1.76 -28.47 -13.45
C TYR A 62 -0.96 -27.24 -13.88
N VAL A 63 0.27 -27.11 -13.40
CA VAL A 63 1.19 -26.02 -13.76
C VAL A 63 2.39 -26.62 -14.48
N PRO A 64 2.58 -26.38 -15.77
CA PRO A 64 3.73 -26.87 -16.51
C PRO A 64 5.02 -26.19 -16.04
N LYS A 65 6.16 -26.86 -16.26
CA LYS A 65 7.46 -26.46 -15.70
C LYS A 65 7.90 -25.05 -16.14
N ASP A 66 7.60 -24.66 -17.36
CA ASP A 66 7.88 -23.33 -17.93
C ASP A 66 7.06 -22.19 -17.30
N LYS A 67 5.97 -22.50 -16.58
CA LYS A 67 5.17 -21.56 -15.80
C LYS A 67 5.57 -21.47 -14.32
N VAL A 68 6.57 -22.24 -13.90
CA VAL A 68 7.16 -22.14 -12.56
C VAL A 68 8.20 -21.03 -12.57
N LEU A 69 7.90 -19.90 -11.92
CA LEU A 69 8.83 -18.76 -11.85
C LEU A 69 9.90 -18.97 -10.77
N LEU A 70 9.48 -19.41 -9.60
CA LEU A 70 10.36 -19.68 -8.46
C LEU A 70 9.96 -21.01 -7.82
N GLY A 71 10.89 -21.96 -7.79
CA GLY A 71 10.76 -23.21 -7.08
C GLY A 71 10.92 -23.06 -5.55
N PRO A 72 11.06 -24.19 -4.83
CA PRO A 72 11.42 -24.17 -3.41
C PRO A 72 12.69 -23.36 -3.17
N GLY A 73 12.73 -22.60 -2.07
CA GLY A 73 13.84 -21.67 -1.77
C GLY A 73 13.68 -20.25 -2.37
N GLY A 74 12.73 -20.04 -3.26
CA GLY A 74 12.54 -18.77 -3.97
C GLY A 74 11.98 -17.61 -3.13
N PHE A 75 11.51 -17.86 -1.92
CA PHE A 75 10.79 -16.87 -1.10
C PHE A 75 11.59 -15.58 -0.84
N LYS A 76 12.89 -15.70 -0.55
CA LYS A 76 13.74 -14.52 -0.31
C LYS A 76 13.84 -13.62 -1.56
N LYS A 77 14.03 -14.24 -2.73
CA LYS A 77 14.08 -13.54 -4.01
C LYS A 77 12.74 -12.88 -4.34
N GLN A 78 11.63 -13.57 -4.06
CA GLN A 78 10.27 -13.05 -4.22
C GLN A 78 10.03 -11.81 -3.36
N MET A 79 10.46 -11.83 -2.09
CA MET A 79 10.31 -10.71 -1.16
C MET A 79 11.19 -9.51 -1.56
N ALA A 80 12.36 -9.74 -2.13
CA ALA A 80 13.19 -8.66 -2.65
C ALA A 80 12.50 -7.93 -3.81
N GLY A 81 11.93 -8.65 -4.78
CA GLY A 81 11.11 -8.06 -5.84
C GLY A 81 9.86 -7.34 -5.33
N PHE A 82 9.25 -7.86 -4.26
CA PHE A 82 8.07 -7.24 -3.65
C PHE A 82 8.37 -5.87 -3.00
N ASN A 83 9.60 -5.58 -2.62
CA ASN A 83 9.98 -4.25 -2.14
C ASN A 83 9.89 -3.18 -3.24
N VAL A 84 10.12 -3.53 -4.50
CA VAL A 84 9.91 -2.62 -5.64
C VAL A 84 8.42 -2.24 -5.76
N GLU A 85 7.52 -3.22 -5.66
CA GLU A 85 6.08 -2.98 -5.65
C GLU A 85 5.66 -2.09 -4.47
N ARG A 86 6.24 -2.32 -3.29
CA ARG A 86 5.99 -1.48 -2.10
C ARG A 86 6.37 -0.03 -2.33
N ILE A 87 7.51 0.26 -2.96
CA ILE A 87 7.92 1.63 -3.32
C ILE A 87 6.86 2.28 -4.23
N GLY A 88 6.37 1.57 -5.26
CA GLY A 88 5.32 2.05 -6.15
C GLY A 88 4.01 2.37 -5.41
N ASN A 89 3.56 1.49 -4.52
CA ASN A 89 2.36 1.71 -3.71
C ASN A 89 2.53 2.87 -2.72
N THR A 90 3.74 3.03 -2.17
CA THR A 90 4.13 4.11 -1.27
C THR A 90 4.06 5.47 -1.97
N ALA A 91 4.61 5.55 -3.18
CA ALA A 91 4.55 6.77 -4.01
C ALA A 91 3.11 7.18 -4.33
N ARG A 92 2.24 6.21 -4.65
CA ARG A 92 0.80 6.49 -4.90
C ARG A 92 0.10 7.05 -3.67
N SER A 93 0.36 6.51 -2.48
CA SER A 93 -0.23 7.00 -1.23
C SER A 93 0.20 8.44 -0.95
N LEU A 94 1.49 8.74 -1.09
CA LEU A 94 2.03 10.08 -0.93
C LEU A 94 1.43 11.07 -1.94
N ALA A 95 1.32 10.67 -3.21
CA ALA A 95 0.75 11.51 -4.27
C ALA A 95 -0.72 11.87 -4.00
N LEU A 96 -1.53 10.94 -3.53
CA LEU A 96 -2.92 11.21 -3.16
C LEU A 96 -3.04 12.13 -1.95
N GLY A 97 -2.18 11.95 -0.93
CA GLY A 97 -2.12 12.88 0.21
C GLY A 97 -1.74 14.29 -0.23
N ARG A 98 -0.79 14.42 -1.15
CA ARG A 98 -0.37 15.72 -1.72
C ARG A 98 -1.46 16.36 -2.58
N TYR A 99 -2.19 15.55 -3.36
CA TYR A 99 -3.35 16.05 -4.11
C TYR A 99 -4.41 16.60 -3.16
N ALA A 100 -4.79 15.85 -2.11
CA ALA A 100 -5.78 16.28 -1.14
C ALA A 100 -5.33 17.56 -0.40
N PHE A 101 -4.06 17.64 -0.01
CA PHE A 101 -3.46 18.84 0.56
C PHE A 101 -3.60 20.05 -0.36
N ASN A 102 -3.22 19.93 -1.62
CA ASN A 102 -3.29 21.04 -2.58
C ASN A 102 -4.74 21.50 -2.82
N ALA A 103 -5.69 20.56 -2.94
CA ALA A 103 -7.10 20.87 -3.08
C ALA A 103 -7.64 21.64 -1.86
N ALA A 104 -7.25 21.23 -0.65
CA ALA A 104 -7.63 21.94 0.59
C ALA A 104 -7.00 23.34 0.67
N VAL A 105 -5.75 23.52 0.21
CA VAL A 105 -5.09 24.84 0.13
C VAL A 105 -5.88 25.78 -0.77
N GLU A 106 -6.25 25.37 -1.98
CA GLU A 106 -7.01 26.21 -2.90
C GLU A 106 -8.42 26.51 -2.36
N HIS A 107 -9.07 25.53 -1.76
CA HIS A 107 -10.34 25.75 -1.06
C HIS A 107 -10.20 26.78 0.07
N ALA A 108 -9.16 26.68 0.89
CA ALA A 108 -8.96 27.60 2.04
C ALA A 108 -8.67 29.04 1.60
N LYS A 109 -8.05 29.26 0.44
CA LYS A 109 -7.82 30.59 -0.14
C LYS A 109 -9.12 31.25 -0.63
N THR A 110 -10.05 30.45 -1.14
CA THR A 110 -11.26 30.97 -1.80
C THR A 110 -12.48 31.00 -0.90
N ARG A 111 -12.66 29.99 -0.03
CA ARG A 111 -13.80 29.87 0.88
C ARG A 111 -13.71 30.92 2.01
N ARG A 112 -14.78 31.67 2.19
CA ARG A 112 -14.87 32.69 3.24
C ARG A 112 -15.89 32.28 4.29
N GLN A 113 -15.57 32.50 5.56
CA GLN A 113 -16.44 32.36 6.72
C GLN A 113 -16.08 33.45 7.77
N PHE A 114 -17.05 33.93 8.52
CA PHE A 114 -16.84 34.97 9.52
C PHE A 114 -16.08 36.18 8.98
N GLY A 115 -16.38 36.59 7.76
CA GLY A 115 -15.83 37.79 7.12
C GLY A 115 -14.45 37.65 6.49
N LYS A 116 -13.76 36.50 6.60
CA LYS A 116 -12.40 36.30 6.06
C LYS A 116 -12.22 34.93 5.40
N ALA A 117 -11.15 34.75 4.63
CA ALA A 117 -10.82 33.48 4.00
C ALA A 117 -10.40 32.45 5.05
N LEU A 118 -10.64 31.14 4.78
CA LEU A 118 -10.28 30.09 5.74
C LEU A 118 -8.79 30.08 6.06
N CYS A 119 -7.91 30.36 5.09
CA CYS A 119 -6.47 30.45 5.29
C CYS A 119 -6.01 31.57 6.23
N GLU A 120 -6.88 32.52 6.57
CA GLU A 120 -6.59 33.60 7.53
C GLU A 120 -6.82 33.18 9.00
N PHE A 121 -7.36 31.97 9.23
CA PHE A 121 -7.53 31.43 10.58
C PHE A 121 -6.27 30.69 11.05
N GLN A 122 -5.63 31.16 12.12
CA GLN A 122 -4.37 30.59 12.62
C GLN A 122 -4.45 29.09 12.92
N GLY A 123 -5.56 28.61 13.47
CA GLY A 123 -5.77 27.18 13.72
C GLY A 123 -5.75 26.33 12.46
N LEU A 124 -6.18 26.87 11.29
CA LEU A 124 -6.08 26.19 10.01
C LEU A 124 -4.66 26.30 9.43
N GLN A 125 -3.99 27.44 9.61
CA GLN A 125 -2.58 27.61 9.19
C GLN A 125 -1.68 26.53 9.81
N TRP A 126 -1.85 26.25 11.10
CA TRP A 126 -1.10 25.19 11.79
C TRP A 126 -1.37 23.81 11.20
N LYS A 127 -2.63 23.49 10.86
CA LYS A 127 -2.98 22.23 10.20
C LYS A 127 -2.26 22.09 8.85
N PHE A 128 -2.25 23.11 8.01
CA PHE A 128 -1.54 23.12 6.76
C PHE A 128 -0.02 22.98 6.94
N ALA A 129 0.57 23.63 7.93
CA ALA A 129 1.99 23.51 8.24
C ALA A 129 2.34 22.06 8.63
N GLU A 130 1.57 21.43 9.51
CA GLU A 130 1.75 20.03 9.91
C GLU A 130 1.59 19.05 8.75
N MET A 131 0.58 19.25 7.90
CA MET A 131 0.40 18.44 6.70
C MET A 131 1.61 18.54 5.76
N LYS A 132 2.10 19.75 5.54
CA LYS A 132 3.29 20.02 4.70
C LYS A 132 4.52 19.33 5.23
N LEU A 133 4.81 19.44 6.54
CA LEU A 133 5.94 18.79 7.20
C LEU A 133 5.87 17.26 7.02
N LYS A 134 4.72 16.66 7.26
CA LYS A 134 4.53 15.20 7.11
C LYS A 134 4.76 14.75 5.67
N LEU A 135 4.20 15.46 4.69
CA LEU A 135 4.33 15.09 3.28
C LEU A 135 5.77 15.22 2.79
N ASP A 136 6.48 16.29 3.16
CA ASP A 136 7.85 16.51 2.73
C ASP A 136 8.84 15.54 3.38
N ALA A 137 8.70 15.29 4.69
CA ALA A 137 9.50 14.28 5.38
C ALA A 137 9.29 12.88 4.78
N ALA A 138 8.03 12.50 4.52
CA ALA A 138 7.70 11.22 3.90
C ALA A 138 8.28 11.10 2.48
N GLN A 139 8.27 12.19 1.70
CA GLN A 139 8.85 12.22 0.37
C GLN A 139 10.36 11.98 0.38
N LEU A 140 11.08 12.59 1.29
CA LEU A 140 12.54 12.40 1.44
C LEU A 140 12.85 10.93 1.81
N LEU A 141 12.07 10.33 2.70
CA LEU A 141 12.22 8.91 3.04
C LEU A 141 11.94 7.99 1.86
N LEU A 142 10.93 8.31 1.04
CA LEU A 142 10.63 7.57 -0.19
C LEU A 142 11.80 7.69 -1.19
N TYR A 143 12.32 8.89 -1.40
CA TYR A 143 13.43 9.11 -2.31
C TYR A 143 14.69 8.36 -1.84
N ARG A 144 15.02 8.41 -0.55
CA ARG A 144 16.12 7.63 0.01
C ARG A 144 15.98 6.14 -0.31
N ALA A 145 14.83 5.55 -0.04
CA ALA A 145 14.58 4.13 -0.29
C ALA A 145 14.64 3.76 -1.79
N ALA A 146 14.26 4.70 -2.67
CA ALA A 146 14.29 4.48 -4.12
C ALA A 146 15.69 4.66 -4.72
N THR A 147 16.49 5.60 -4.21
CA THR A 147 17.84 5.93 -4.74
C THR A 147 18.93 5.04 -4.16
N ASN A 148 18.77 4.53 -2.95
CA ASN A 148 19.73 3.62 -2.29
C ASN A 148 19.51 2.15 -2.67
N ALA A 149 18.91 1.87 -3.82
CA ALA A 149 18.63 0.50 -4.25
C ALA A 149 19.91 -0.18 -4.76
N ASP A 150 20.47 -1.10 -3.99
CA ASP A 150 21.61 -1.94 -4.40
C ASP A 150 21.17 -2.96 -5.46
N ALA A 151 22.01 -3.11 -6.49
CA ALA A 151 21.74 -4.04 -7.60
C ALA A 151 20.31 -3.93 -8.19
N GLY A 152 19.72 -2.72 -8.15
CA GLY A 152 18.37 -2.45 -8.63
C GLY A 152 17.25 -2.85 -7.68
N LEU A 153 17.55 -3.30 -6.46
CA LEU A 153 16.55 -3.71 -5.46
C LEU A 153 16.65 -2.85 -4.19
N PRO A 154 15.52 -2.26 -3.72
CA PRO A 154 15.52 -1.42 -2.54
C PRO A 154 15.70 -2.23 -1.25
N SER A 155 16.37 -1.61 -0.26
CA SER A 155 16.53 -2.17 1.08
C SER A 155 15.17 -2.49 1.72
N PRO A 156 14.99 -3.68 2.33
CA PRO A 156 13.75 -4.02 3.03
C PRO A 156 13.43 -3.05 4.19
N GLU A 157 14.43 -2.58 4.93
CA GLU A 157 14.25 -1.66 6.05
C GLU A 157 13.86 -0.27 5.58
N GLU A 158 14.62 0.32 4.64
CA GLU A 158 14.31 1.64 4.10
C GLU A 158 12.94 1.65 3.41
N THR A 159 12.60 0.58 2.69
CA THR A 159 11.28 0.39 2.09
C THR A 159 10.17 0.37 3.16
N ALA A 160 10.40 -0.32 4.29
CA ALA A 160 9.44 -0.36 5.39
C ALA A 160 9.26 1.04 6.02
N ILE A 161 10.37 1.75 6.29
CA ILE A 161 10.34 3.12 6.82
C ILE A 161 9.58 4.05 5.88
N ALA A 162 9.94 4.06 4.59
CA ALA A 162 9.27 4.88 3.59
C ALA A 162 7.77 4.58 3.49
N LYS A 163 7.40 3.29 3.46
CA LYS A 163 6.00 2.89 3.35
C LYS A 163 5.19 3.29 4.58
N VAL A 164 5.70 3.12 5.79
CA VAL A 164 5.01 3.55 7.01
C VAL A 164 4.81 5.06 7.00
N ALA A 165 5.87 5.83 6.71
CA ALA A 165 5.81 7.29 6.70
C ALA A 165 4.83 7.81 5.64
N CYS A 166 4.96 7.37 4.39
CA CYS A 166 4.11 7.87 3.29
C CYS A 166 2.65 7.44 3.43
N ASN A 167 2.38 6.22 3.90
CA ASN A 167 1.00 5.77 4.05
C ASN A 167 0.28 6.51 5.19
N ARG A 168 0.97 6.79 6.30
CA ARG A 168 0.44 7.62 7.38
C ARG A 168 0.24 9.05 6.91
N ALA A 169 1.26 9.68 6.33
CA ALA A 169 1.16 11.05 5.84
C ALA A 169 0.05 11.20 4.80
N GLY A 170 -0.04 10.28 3.83
CA GLY A 170 -1.08 10.30 2.79
C GLY A 170 -2.49 10.22 3.36
N PHE A 171 -2.72 9.27 4.28
CA PHE A 171 -4.02 9.10 4.93
C PHE A 171 -4.39 10.29 5.83
N GLU A 172 -3.47 10.71 6.71
CA GLU A 172 -3.71 11.82 7.63
C GLU A 172 -3.98 13.13 6.89
N CYS A 173 -3.21 13.42 5.83
CA CYS A 173 -3.43 14.61 5.02
C CYS A 173 -4.75 14.56 4.24
N ALA A 174 -5.14 13.41 3.70
CA ALA A 174 -6.44 13.26 3.05
C ALA A 174 -7.61 13.46 4.05
N ASN A 175 -7.47 12.92 5.26
CA ASN A 175 -8.45 13.11 6.32
C ASN A 175 -8.58 14.58 6.76
N GLU A 176 -7.45 15.25 6.99
CA GLU A 176 -7.47 16.67 7.38
C GLU A 176 -7.98 17.56 6.23
N ALA A 177 -7.68 17.23 4.98
CA ALA A 177 -8.20 17.95 3.82
C ALA A 177 -9.74 17.91 3.76
N ILE A 178 -10.35 16.74 3.99
CA ILE A 178 -11.81 16.60 4.10
C ILE A 178 -12.34 17.48 5.23
N GLN A 179 -11.70 17.44 6.40
CA GLN A 179 -12.13 18.23 7.56
C GLN A 179 -12.09 19.74 7.26
N ILE A 180 -11.04 20.22 6.59
CA ILE A 180 -10.89 21.64 6.22
C ILE A 180 -11.93 22.04 5.16
N MET A 181 -12.19 21.18 4.18
CA MET A 181 -13.13 21.44 3.09
C MET A 181 -14.59 21.22 3.49
N GLY A 182 -14.84 20.53 4.61
CA GLY A 182 -16.19 20.23 5.07
C GLY A 182 -16.98 19.40 4.04
N GLY A 183 -18.25 19.72 3.85
CA GLY A 183 -19.13 19.02 2.91
C GLY A 183 -18.59 18.92 1.48
N ALA A 184 -17.87 19.94 1.01
CA ALA A 184 -17.25 19.92 -0.31
C ALA A 184 -16.14 18.87 -0.44
N GLY A 185 -15.38 18.62 0.62
CA GLY A 185 -14.35 17.56 0.64
C GLY A 185 -14.92 16.16 0.88
N TYR A 186 -16.10 16.08 1.49
CA TYR A 186 -16.77 14.82 1.83
C TYR A 186 -17.68 14.30 0.71
N SER A 187 -18.05 15.15 -0.25
CA SER A 187 -18.86 14.77 -1.42
C SER A 187 -18.08 13.86 -2.36
N GLN A 188 -18.76 12.88 -2.96
CA GLN A 188 -18.19 12.05 -4.03
C GLN A 188 -17.94 12.83 -5.35
N ASP A 189 -18.40 14.06 -5.47
CA ASP A 189 -18.02 14.98 -6.53
C ASP A 189 -16.57 15.49 -6.38
N SER A 190 -15.98 15.29 -5.21
CA SER A 190 -14.59 15.67 -4.88
C SER A 190 -13.68 14.44 -4.87
N LEU A 191 -12.56 14.51 -5.58
CA LEU A 191 -11.53 13.47 -5.50
C LEU A 191 -10.84 13.39 -4.12
N VAL A 192 -11.06 14.36 -3.23
CA VAL A 192 -10.44 14.36 -1.89
C VAL A 192 -11.00 13.21 -1.03
N GLU A 193 -12.30 12.92 -1.12
CA GLU A 193 -12.88 11.78 -0.43
C GLU A 193 -12.33 10.45 -0.96
N TYR A 194 -12.10 10.33 -2.27
CA TYR A 194 -11.45 9.16 -2.88
C TYR A 194 -10.02 9.00 -2.36
N CYS A 195 -9.27 10.10 -2.19
CA CYS A 195 -7.93 10.07 -1.61
C CYS A 195 -7.93 9.41 -0.22
N LEU A 196 -8.89 9.77 0.63
CA LEU A 196 -9.04 9.17 1.97
C LEU A 196 -9.29 7.66 1.87
N ARG A 197 -10.28 7.25 1.08
CA ARG A 197 -10.64 5.82 0.93
C ARG A 197 -9.47 5.00 0.37
N ARG A 198 -8.76 5.55 -0.59
CA ARG A 198 -7.66 4.86 -1.27
C ARG A 198 -6.42 4.74 -0.39
N THR A 199 -6.01 5.81 0.27
CA THR A 199 -4.84 5.82 1.17
C THR A 199 -5.05 4.90 2.37
N ARG A 200 -6.30 4.79 2.88
CA ARG A 200 -6.64 3.84 3.95
C ARG A 200 -6.36 2.39 3.54
N GLY A 201 -6.68 2.02 2.31
CA GLY A 201 -6.43 0.67 1.79
C GLY A 201 -4.94 0.31 1.77
N TRP A 202 -4.08 1.24 1.43
CA TRP A 202 -2.64 0.97 1.37
C TRP A 202 -1.95 0.89 2.74
N MET A 203 -2.57 1.34 3.81
CA MET A 203 -2.09 1.05 5.16
C MET A 203 -2.21 -0.45 5.50
N ILE A 204 -3.02 -1.19 4.75
CA ILE A 204 -3.28 -2.64 4.91
C ILE A 204 -2.53 -3.43 3.84
N ALA A 205 -2.70 -3.07 2.58
CA ALA A 205 -2.17 -3.80 1.43
C ALA A 205 -0.65 -3.65 1.26
N GLY A 206 -0.01 -4.67 0.73
CA GLY A 206 1.45 -4.68 0.50
C GLY A 206 2.30 -4.80 1.78
N GLY A 207 1.70 -5.22 2.87
CA GLY A 207 2.23 -5.29 4.24
C GLY A 207 1.58 -4.22 5.11
N ALA A 208 0.79 -4.67 6.09
CA ALA A 208 0.17 -3.78 7.06
C ALA A 208 1.21 -2.99 7.84
N ILE A 209 0.84 -1.82 8.31
CA ILE A 209 1.74 -0.90 9.04
C ILE A 209 2.43 -1.64 10.20
N GLU A 210 1.71 -2.46 10.95
CA GLU A 210 2.21 -3.21 12.10
C GLU A 210 3.30 -4.22 11.70
N VAL A 211 3.11 -4.92 10.58
CA VAL A 211 4.11 -5.86 10.03
C VAL A 211 5.39 -5.13 9.62
N LEU A 212 5.25 -3.93 9.07
CA LEU A 212 6.40 -3.11 8.67
C LEU A 212 7.12 -2.48 9.87
N LEU A 213 6.38 -2.11 10.93
CA LEU A 213 6.97 -1.65 12.18
C LEU A 213 7.82 -2.74 12.84
N ASN A 214 7.39 -4.01 12.79
CA ASN A 214 8.22 -5.13 13.25
C ASN A 214 9.54 -5.20 12.46
N ARG A 215 9.48 -4.97 11.14
CA ARG A 215 10.69 -4.97 10.30
C ARG A 215 11.64 -3.83 10.63
N ILE A 216 11.11 -2.65 10.94
CA ILE A 216 11.89 -1.50 11.38
C ILE A 216 12.54 -1.79 12.75
N ALA A 217 11.78 -2.36 13.68
CA ALA A 217 12.29 -2.74 15.00
C ALA A 217 13.42 -3.77 14.90
N GLU A 218 13.32 -4.75 13.99
CA GLU A 218 14.42 -5.69 13.72
C GLU A 218 15.72 -4.99 13.33
N GLY A 219 15.64 -3.91 12.50
CA GLY A 219 16.79 -3.08 12.13
C GLY A 219 17.34 -2.29 13.31
N VAL A 220 16.47 -1.69 14.13
CA VAL A 220 16.87 -0.90 15.32
C VAL A 220 17.66 -1.75 16.33
N PHE A 221 17.25 -2.99 16.53
CA PHE A 221 17.85 -3.89 17.53
C PHE A 221 18.90 -4.83 16.94
N ASP A 222 19.11 -4.81 15.63
CA ASP A 222 19.92 -5.79 14.89
C ASP A 222 19.57 -7.24 15.28
N MET A 223 18.28 -7.50 15.47
CA MET A 223 17.75 -8.78 15.94
C MET A 223 16.48 -9.16 15.18
N ARG A 224 16.24 -10.47 15.03
CA ARG A 224 14.97 -10.97 14.50
C ARG A 224 14.01 -11.29 15.64
N PHE A 225 12.77 -10.84 15.47
CA PHE A 225 11.67 -11.14 16.39
C PHE A 225 10.66 -12.08 15.71
N PRO A 226 10.82 -13.42 15.85
CA PRO A 226 9.89 -14.37 15.23
C PRO A 226 8.49 -14.17 15.80
N GLN A 227 7.50 -13.99 14.90
CA GLN A 227 6.09 -13.75 15.26
C GLN A 227 5.27 -15.05 15.36
N GLY A 228 5.92 -16.18 15.54
CA GLY A 228 5.28 -17.49 15.72
C GLY A 228 5.59 -18.08 17.09
N PRO A 229 4.91 -19.20 17.48
CA PRO A 229 5.26 -19.90 18.69
C PRO A 229 6.74 -20.27 18.67
N ALA A 230 7.40 -20.13 19.82
CA ALA A 230 8.78 -20.60 19.99
C ALA A 230 8.86 -22.05 19.51
N LYS A 231 9.89 -22.38 18.74
CA LYS A 231 10.17 -23.80 18.43
C LYS A 231 10.49 -24.46 19.75
N SER A 232 9.57 -25.33 20.22
CA SER A 232 9.81 -26.27 21.31
C SER A 232 10.93 -27.21 20.95
#